data_e17492fd5e368af03df227a1d280ade1
#
_entry.id   e17492fd5e368af03df227a1d280ade1
#
_cell.length_a   1.000
_cell.length_b   1.000
_cell.length_c   1.000
_cell.angle_alpha   90.00
_cell.angle_beta   90.00
_cell.angle_gamma   90.00
#
_symmetry.space_group_name_H-M   'P 1'
#
loop_
_entity.id
_entity.type
_entity.pdbx_description
1 polymer ?
#
loop_
_entity_poly.entity_id
_entity_poly.type
_entity_poly.pdbx_seq_one_letter_code
_entity_poly.pdbx_strand_id
1 'polypeptide(L)'
;LVSLALLVAAAACYVGIVAARSGPPAGGDTTPLTSVTSALADGDLRVAASVESLPNPPGYPLLAAPFVAAFPATVGAPTWCTPPARFPAPRVGARQVARPGVVECGSNSVVASLPPWYRAQGLLGVASWLVLALGALAVLRAARADSVAREAGLLAFLAFLPAASSAIVQLYHPQDIVSLGLALAGLAQTLRSRWGLAGVLFGAAVLTKQFALLLLLPALVAAPDRRSRWTTAGAATAVFVVGLAPFLVVDPRATLENLSGFSAGGAAAGQTVLSLAGVHGTVASAVARDAPVLFAVAVCAWAVRRPDLSVARPRMLVALALVCAGSRLVFESVVFPYYLLAASVLVLLLDLVARRSPHWSLAWCAAAAFFVAVHPGNRAVAAFGTLALAVTVVVIGGVELTGRRDGGGREPAPLPAGGTIEGPPPT
;
A
#
# COMPACT_ATOMS: atom_id res chain seq x y z
N LEU A 1 -12.44 7.06 -24.19
CA LEU A 1 -13.25 8.18 -23.66
C LEU A 1 -14.11 7.71 -22.46
N VAL A 2 -14.89 6.64 -22.58
CA VAL A 2 -15.78 6.17 -21.50
C VAL A 2 -14.99 5.90 -20.20
N SER A 3 -13.89 5.15 -20.26
CA SER A 3 -13.08 4.85 -19.07
C SER A 3 -12.47 6.10 -18.44
N LEU A 4 -12.13 7.12 -19.23
CA LEU A 4 -11.64 8.39 -18.68
C LEU A 4 -12.77 9.14 -17.97
N ALA A 5 -13.95 9.18 -18.57
CA ALA A 5 -15.13 9.79 -17.93
C ALA A 5 -15.49 9.10 -16.61
N LEU A 6 -15.44 7.77 -16.58
CA LEU A 6 -15.66 6.99 -15.35
C LEU A 6 -14.59 7.30 -14.29
N LEU A 7 -13.33 7.39 -14.68
CA LEU A 7 -12.24 7.74 -13.75
C LEU A 7 -12.45 9.15 -13.17
N VAL A 8 -12.81 10.12 -14.01
CA VAL A 8 -13.09 11.49 -13.58
C VAL A 8 -14.30 11.54 -12.64
N ALA A 9 -15.39 10.83 -12.97
CA ALA A 9 -16.57 10.76 -12.10
C ALA A 9 -16.24 10.12 -10.74
N ALA A 10 -15.51 9.01 -10.72
CA ALA A 10 -15.10 8.35 -9.48
C ALA A 10 -14.15 9.23 -8.66
N ALA A 11 -13.22 9.94 -9.31
CA ALA A 11 -12.35 10.91 -8.65
C ALA A 11 -13.15 12.06 -8.03
N ALA A 12 -14.15 12.59 -8.75
CA ALA A 12 -15.03 13.63 -8.23
C ALA A 12 -15.84 13.15 -7.00
N CYS A 13 -16.35 11.91 -7.03
CA CYS A 13 -17.00 11.31 -5.87
C CYS A 13 -16.03 11.20 -4.68
N TYR A 14 -14.81 10.75 -4.92
CA TYR A 14 -13.80 10.63 -3.87
C TYR A 14 -13.42 12.00 -3.29
N VAL A 15 -13.24 13.02 -4.14
CA VAL A 15 -13.05 14.42 -3.71
C VAL A 15 -14.21 14.88 -2.81
N GLY A 16 -15.44 14.58 -3.20
CA GLY A 16 -16.63 14.89 -2.40
C GLY A 16 -16.60 14.23 -1.02
N ILE A 17 -16.21 12.95 -0.95
CA ILE A 17 -16.07 12.20 0.31
C ILE A 17 -14.98 12.82 1.19
N VAL A 18 -13.81 13.14 0.62
CA VAL A 18 -12.71 13.78 1.35
C VAL A 18 -13.12 15.17 1.85
N ALA A 19 -13.78 15.97 1.03
CA ALA A 19 -14.24 17.31 1.40
C ALA A 19 -15.33 17.30 2.48
N ALA A 20 -16.27 16.36 2.40
CA ALA A 20 -17.35 16.23 3.38
C ALA A 20 -16.90 15.78 4.77
N ARG A 21 -15.74 15.12 4.84
CA ARG A 21 -15.15 14.64 6.10
C ARG A 21 -14.07 15.58 6.66
N SER A 22 -14.09 16.84 6.26
CA SER A 22 -13.09 17.86 6.62
C SER A 22 -12.96 18.03 8.13
N GLY A 23 -11.99 17.38 8.69
CA GLY A 23 -11.41 17.60 10.02
C GLY A 23 -9.91 17.33 9.96
N PRO A 24 -9.11 17.76 10.94
CA PRO A 24 -7.71 17.41 10.96
C PRO A 24 -7.56 15.89 10.99
N PRO A 25 -6.74 15.30 10.11
CA PRO A 25 -6.41 13.89 10.26
C PRO A 25 -5.74 13.71 11.63
N ALA A 26 -6.35 12.87 12.47
CA ALA A 26 -5.93 12.65 13.85
C ALA A 26 -4.74 11.68 13.97
N GLY A 27 -4.15 11.26 12.86
CA GLY A 27 -3.16 10.20 12.82
C GLY A 27 -1.75 10.63 13.19
N GLY A 28 -1.03 9.73 13.89
CA GLY A 28 0.34 9.96 14.31
C GLY A 28 1.36 10.16 13.19
N ASP A 29 1.09 9.66 11.97
CA ASP A 29 2.02 9.78 10.84
C ASP A 29 1.89 11.12 10.08
N THR A 30 0.86 11.91 10.35
CA THR A 30 0.63 13.18 9.65
C THR A 30 1.81 14.14 9.84
N THR A 31 2.25 14.33 11.07
CA THR A 31 3.35 15.24 11.41
C THR A 31 4.68 14.83 10.78
N PRO A 32 5.18 13.59 10.97
CA PRO A 32 6.44 13.18 10.38
C PRO A 32 6.42 13.20 8.85
N LEU A 33 5.35 12.74 8.21
CA LEU A 33 5.24 12.80 6.75
C LEU A 33 5.29 14.22 6.21
N THR A 34 4.59 15.15 6.86
CA THR A 34 4.58 16.55 6.46
C THR A 34 5.93 17.20 6.68
N SER A 35 6.56 16.96 7.82
CA SER A 35 7.87 17.54 8.14
C SER A 35 8.93 17.09 7.13
N VAL A 36 8.97 15.78 6.79
CA VAL A 36 9.91 15.27 5.78
C VAL A 36 9.59 15.86 4.40
N THR A 37 8.32 15.90 4.01
CA THR A 37 7.92 16.41 2.69
C THR A 37 8.26 17.88 2.55
N SER A 38 8.00 18.70 3.58
CA SER A 38 8.37 20.12 3.57
C SER A 38 9.87 20.33 3.53
N ALA A 39 10.63 19.58 4.35
CA ALA A 39 12.09 19.67 4.34
C ALA A 39 12.68 19.33 2.97
N LEU A 40 12.14 18.29 2.29
CA LEU A 40 12.55 17.94 0.93
C LEU A 40 12.14 19.01 -0.09
N ALA A 41 10.98 19.62 0.05
CA ALA A 41 10.53 20.72 -0.81
C ALA A 41 11.45 21.95 -0.68
N ASP A 42 11.95 22.19 0.53
CA ASP A 42 12.91 23.28 0.84
C ASP A 42 14.35 22.91 0.48
N GLY A 43 14.61 21.70 0.01
CA GLY A 43 15.95 21.18 -0.31
C GLY A 43 16.79 20.81 0.93
N ASP A 44 16.19 20.79 2.12
CA ASP A 44 16.90 20.44 3.37
C ASP A 44 16.87 18.92 3.63
N LEU A 45 17.73 18.21 2.91
CA LEU A 45 17.84 16.77 3.04
C LEU A 45 18.30 16.30 4.42
N ARG A 46 19.09 17.16 5.13
CA ARG A 46 19.57 16.84 6.48
C ARG A 46 18.42 16.81 7.47
N VAL A 47 17.56 17.81 7.40
CA VAL A 47 16.34 17.83 8.20
C VAL A 47 15.43 16.67 7.85
N ALA A 48 15.22 16.40 6.55
CA ALA A 48 14.42 15.27 6.11
C ALA A 48 14.93 13.91 6.63
N ALA A 49 16.24 13.68 6.62
CA ALA A 49 16.87 12.46 7.12
C ALA A 49 16.78 12.31 8.65
N SER A 50 16.78 13.43 9.38
CA SER A 50 16.80 13.46 10.85
C SER A 50 15.44 13.43 11.52
N VAL A 51 14.32 13.41 10.76
CA VAL A 51 12.98 13.31 11.34
C VAL A 51 12.80 11.95 11.98
N GLU A 52 12.72 11.97 13.31
CA GLU A 52 12.48 10.78 14.11
C GLU A 52 11.10 10.19 13.83
N SER A 53 11.01 8.88 13.97
CA SER A 53 9.75 8.12 13.86
C SER A 53 9.08 8.14 12.47
N LEU A 54 9.83 8.31 11.38
CA LEU A 54 9.30 7.97 10.08
C LEU A 54 9.44 6.45 9.86
N PRO A 55 8.44 5.64 10.21
CA PRO A 55 8.56 4.18 10.16
C PRO A 55 8.48 3.66 8.71
N ASN A 56 8.72 4.50 7.73
CA ASN A 56 8.54 4.22 6.31
C ASN A 56 9.74 4.70 5.52
N PRO A 57 10.11 4.00 4.44
CA PRO A 57 11.04 4.53 3.48
C PRO A 57 10.54 5.86 2.89
N PRO A 58 11.43 6.74 2.40
CA PRO A 58 11.09 8.14 2.04
C PRO A 58 10.38 8.30 0.69
N GLY A 59 9.88 7.24 0.06
CA GLY A 59 9.33 7.29 -1.29
C GLY A 59 8.13 8.22 -1.43
N TYR A 60 7.18 8.19 -0.50
CA TYR A 60 6.04 9.10 -0.57
C TYR A 60 6.46 10.58 -0.41
N PRO A 61 7.25 10.97 0.60
CA PRO A 61 7.78 12.32 0.68
C PRO A 61 8.55 12.77 -0.57
N LEU A 62 9.36 11.90 -1.17
CA LEU A 62 10.06 12.19 -2.42
C LEU A 62 9.10 12.48 -3.59
N LEU A 63 8.00 11.74 -3.69
CA LEU A 63 6.98 11.95 -4.72
C LEU A 63 6.15 13.22 -4.46
N ALA A 64 5.89 13.56 -3.20
CA ALA A 64 5.05 14.68 -2.82
C ALA A 64 5.81 16.02 -2.76
N ALA A 65 7.11 16.01 -2.49
CA ALA A 65 7.92 17.21 -2.33
C ALA A 65 7.89 18.17 -3.54
N PRO A 66 7.97 17.71 -4.82
CA PRO A 66 7.85 18.61 -5.97
C PRO A 66 6.51 19.34 -6.03
N PHE A 67 5.42 18.66 -5.62
CA PHE A 67 4.11 19.31 -5.55
C PHE A 67 4.08 20.38 -4.47
N VAL A 68 4.62 20.09 -3.28
CA VAL A 68 4.71 21.04 -2.18
C VAL A 68 5.58 22.24 -2.56
N ALA A 69 6.72 22.01 -3.21
CA ALA A 69 7.60 23.07 -3.72
C ALA A 69 6.93 23.95 -4.77
N ALA A 70 6.12 23.37 -5.65
CA ALA A 70 5.38 24.09 -6.70
C ALA A 70 4.22 24.94 -6.15
N PHE A 71 3.67 24.56 -4.98
CA PHE A 71 2.50 25.21 -4.38
C PHE A 71 2.74 25.61 -2.90
N PRO A 72 3.80 26.36 -2.58
CA PRO A 72 4.17 26.64 -1.20
C PRO A 72 3.08 27.39 -0.41
N ALA A 73 2.29 28.24 -1.09
CA ALA A 73 1.18 28.96 -0.47
C ALA A 73 0.03 28.04 -0.03
N THR A 74 -0.07 26.83 -0.57
CA THR A 74 -1.08 25.83 -0.19
C THR A 74 -0.62 24.93 0.95
N VAL A 75 0.67 24.96 1.25
CA VAL A 75 1.34 24.10 2.22
C VAL A 75 1.99 24.90 3.35
N GLY A 76 1.61 26.14 3.57
CA GLY A 76 2.18 26.95 4.64
C GLY A 76 2.65 26.10 5.82
N ALA A 77 3.87 26.32 6.30
CA ALA A 77 4.52 25.50 7.33
C ALA A 77 3.56 25.28 8.52
N PRO A 78 3.08 24.06 8.75
CA PRO A 78 2.15 23.85 9.84
C PRO A 78 2.91 24.01 11.15
N THR A 79 2.44 24.89 12.00
CA THR A 79 2.79 24.90 13.40
C THR A 79 2.09 23.71 14.05
N TRP A 80 2.78 22.59 14.12
CA TRP A 80 2.23 21.39 14.75
C TRP A 80 2.48 21.40 16.25
N CYS A 81 1.38 21.38 16.96
CA CYS A 81 1.39 21.07 18.36
C CYS A 81 0.72 19.72 18.53
N THR A 82 1.49 18.68 18.80
CA THR A 82 0.92 17.40 19.19
C THR A 82 0.35 17.53 20.59
N PRO A 83 -0.94 17.28 20.81
CA PRO A 83 -1.40 17.10 22.17
C PRO A 83 -0.59 15.96 22.81
N PRO A 84 -0.31 16.00 24.13
CA PRO A 84 0.36 14.92 24.82
C PRO A 84 -0.40 13.65 24.51
N ALA A 85 0.24 12.79 23.70
CA ALA A 85 -0.38 11.56 23.30
C ALA A 85 -0.76 10.79 24.56
N ARG A 86 -1.95 10.25 24.59
CA ARG A 86 -2.28 9.13 25.50
C ARG A 86 -1.40 7.89 25.20
N PHE A 87 -0.45 8.05 24.32
CA PHE A 87 0.59 7.10 23.96
C PHE A 87 1.89 7.56 24.64
N PRO A 88 2.50 6.72 25.47
CA PRO A 88 3.82 7.03 25.98
C PRO A 88 4.74 7.21 24.77
N ALA A 89 5.34 8.38 24.65
CA ALA A 89 6.37 8.62 23.68
C ALA A 89 7.41 7.50 23.78
N PRO A 90 7.87 6.91 22.67
CA PRO A 90 8.95 5.95 22.75
C PRO A 90 10.13 6.64 23.47
N ARG A 91 10.58 6.04 24.56
CA ARG A 91 11.77 6.49 25.29
C ARG A 91 13.02 6.13 24.47
N VAL A 92 13.19 6.80 23.37
CA VAL A 92 14.46 6.85 22.68
C VAL A 92 15.04 8.21 23.01
N GLY A 93 16.28 8.26 23.46
CA GLY A 93 16.95 9.47 23.89
C GLY A 93 17.20 10.46 22.75
N ALA A 94 16.13 10.94 22.18
CA ALA A 94 16.08 11.89 21.11
C ALA A 94 16.42 13.26 21.66
N ARG A 95 17.54 13.81 21.28
CA ARG A 95 17.77 15.24 21.33
C ARG A 95 16.76 15.89 20.42
N GLN A 96 15.71 16.48 20.99
CA GLN A 96 14.89 17.44 20.28
C GLN A 96 15.79 18.59 19.88
N VAL A 97 16.18 18.61 18.64
CA VAL A 97 16.89 19.76 18.07
C VAL A 97 15.84 20.84 17.87
N ALA A 98 15.84 21.86 18.72
CA ALA A 98 15.03 23.04 18.52
C ALA A 98 15.32 23.60 17.12
N ARG A 99 14.30 23.68 16.28
CA ARG A 99 14.43 24.12 14.89
C ARG A 99 13.93 25.54 14.74
N PRO A 100 14.59 26.37 13.93
CA PRO A 100 14.04 27.67 13.56
C PRO A 100 12.68 27.47 12.90
N GLY A 101 11.62 28.08 13.47
CA GLY A 101 10.25 27.97 12.95
C GLY A 101 9.38 26.87 13.55
N VAL A 102 9.90 26.01 14.42
CA VAL A 102 9.10 25.07 15.19
C VAL A 102 8.65 25.76 16.49
N VAL A 103 7.35 25.94 16.62
CA VAL A 103 6.76 26.43 17.89
C VAL A 103 6.64 25.24 18.83
N GLU A 104 7.37 25.25 19.94
CA GLU A 104 7.12 24.32 21.04
C GLU A 104 5.73 24.58 21.61
N CYS A 105 4.87 23.60 21.46
CA CYS A 105 3.53 23.67 22.01
C CYS A 105 3.53 23.07 23.43
N GLY A 106 3.08 23.86 24.38
CA GLY A 106 2.87 23.38 25.75
C GLY A 106 1.83 22.26 25.82
N SER A 107 1.75 21.60 26.96
CA SER A 107 0.95 20.40 27.22
C SER A 107 -0.55 20.48 26.90
N ASN A 108 -1.08 21.67 26.61
CA ASN A 108 -2.50 21.94 26.33
C ASN A 108 -2.74 22.57 24.96
N SER A 109 -1.80 22.48 24.04
CA SER A 109 -1.93 23.17 22.78
C SER A 109 -2.82 22.41 21.79
N VAL A 110 -3.80 23.12 21.26
CA VAL A 110 -4.66 22.66 20.18
C VAL A 110 -3.95 22.94 18.86
N VAL A 111 -3.83 21.95 18.02
CA VAL A 111 -3.32 22.14 16.67
C VAL A 111 -4.33 22.95 15.87
N ALA A 112 -4.00 24.19 15.59
CA ALA A 112 -4.69 24.97 14.58
C ALA A 112 -4.04 24.65 13.23
N SER A 113 -4.65 23.76 12.47
CA SER A 113 -4.21 23.57 11.08
C SER A 113 -4.72 24.70 10.23
N LEU A 114 -3.85 25.25 9.42
CA LEU A 114 -4.25 26.26 8.46
C LEU A 114 -5.07 25.64 7.33
N PRO A 115 -6.23 26.21 6.97
CA PRO A 115 -7.08 25.72 5.89
C PRO A 115 -6.35 25.42 4.56
N PRO A 116 -5.34 26.19 4.13
CA PRO A 116 -4.59 25.89 2.93
C PRO A 116 -3.85 24.53 2.96
N TRP A 117 -3.32 24.17 4.13
CA TRP A 117 -2.57 22.92 4.28
C TRP A 117 -3.47 21.68 4.16
N TYR A 118 -4.69 21.73 4.69
CA TYR A 118 -5.68 20.66 4.49
C TYR A 118 -6.05 20.46 3.03
N ARG A 119 -6.18 21.57 2.27
CA ARG A 119 -6.47 21.47 0.85
C ARG A 119 -5.35 20.76 0.11
N ALA A 120 -4.09 21.07 0.44
CA ALA A 120 -2.94 20.41 -0.15
C ALA A 120 -2.89 18.91 0.20
N GLN A 121 -3.15 18.55 1.45
CA GLN A 121 -3.25 17.14 1.86
C GLN A 121 -4.41 16.43 1.17
N GLY A 122 -5.56 17.07 1.06
CA GLY A 122 -6.70 16.54 0.33
C GLY A 122 -6.34 16.27 -1.14
N LEU A 123 -5.67 17.20 -1.81
CA LEU A 123 -5.21 17.06 -3.19
C LEU A 123 -4.18 15.92 -3.34
N LEU A 124 -3.20 15.83 -2.44
CA LEU A 124 -2.23 14.73 -2.41
C LEU A 124 -2.91 13.39 -2.12
N GLY A 125 -3.93 13.38 -1.27
CA GLY A 125 -4.76 12.20 -1.02
C GLY A 125 -5.53 11.75 -2.26
N VAL A 126 -6.13 12.68 -3.01
CA VAL A 126 -6.80 12.39 -4.28
C VAL A 126 -5.80 11.91 -5.34
N ALA A 127 -4.63 12.53 -5.43
CA ALA A 127 -3.58 12.08 -6.33
C ALA A 127 -3.12 10.66 -5.98
N SER A 128 -2.99 10.34 -4.70
CA SER A 128 -2.68 8.99 -4.23
C SER A 128 -3.76 7.99 -4.63
N TRP A 129 -5.04 8.36 -4.47
CA TRP A 129 -6.16 7.53 -4.92
C TRP A 129 -6.16 7.32 -6.44
N LEU A 130 -5.81 8.33 -7.23
CA LEU A 130 -5.66 8.18 -8.69
C LEU A 130 -4.57 7.17 -9.05
N VAL A 131 -3.43 7.18 -8.36
CA VAL A 131 -2.38 6.17 -8.55
C VAL A 131 -2.91 4.75 -8.27
N LEU A 132 -3.70 4.58 -7.21
CA LEU A 132 -4.35 3.30 -6.89
C LEU A 132 -5.33 2.88 -7.98
N ALA A 133 -6.22 3.78 -8.40
CA ALA A 133 -7.23 3.50 -9.41
C ALA A 133 -6.60 3.13 -10.76
N LEU A 134 -5.56 3.86 -11.18
CA LEU A 134 -4.82 3.58 -12.41
C LEU A 134 -4.07 2.24 -12.32
N GLY A 135 -3.46 1.92 -11.18
CA GLY A 135 -2.81 0.63 -10.94
C GLY A 135 -3.78 -0.53 -11.03
N ALA A 136 -4.94 -0.41 -10.39
CA ALA A 136 -5.99 -1.43 -10.41
C ALA A 136 -6.61 -1.63 -11.81
N LEU A 137 -6.91 -0.54 -12.53
CA LEU A 137 -7.35 -0.59 -13.92
C LEU A 137 -6.28 -1.23 -14.83
N ALA A 138 -5.00 -0.94 -14.58
CA ALA A 138 -3.91 -1.53 -15.36
C ALA A 138 -3.85 -3.06 -15.21
N VAL A 139 -4.10 -3.60 -14.00
CA VAL A 139 -4.20 -5.05 -13.76
C VAL A 139 -5.39 -5.64 -14.52
N LEU A 140 -6.58 -5.02 -14.41
CA LEU A 140 -7.79 -5.50 -15.06
C LEU A 140 -7.60 -5.58 -16.60
N ARG A 141 -7.01 -4.53 -17.19
CA ARG A 141 -6.70 -4.48 -18.62
C ARG A 141 -5.59 -5.45 -19.04
N ALA A 142 -4.54 -5.60 -18.23
CA ALA A 142 -3.47 -6.56 -18.51
C ALA A 142 -3.99 -8.01 -18.45
N ALA A 143 -4.97 -8.27 -17.60
CA ALA A 143 -5.66 -9.55 -17.49
C ALA A 143 -6.70 -9.79 -18.61
N ARG A 144 -6.93 -8.81 -19.50
CA ARG A 144 -8.00 -8.85 -20.54
C ARG A 144 -9.38 -9.13 -19.94
N ALA A 145 -9.59 -8.67 -18.74
CA ALA A 145 -10.85 -8.79 -18.02
C ALA A 145 -11.66 -7.48 -18.03
N ASP A 146 -11.18 -6.49 -18.80
CA ASP A 146 -11.78 -5.16 -18.91
C ASP A 146 -13.11 -5.22 -19.69
N SER A 147 -14.06 -4.52 -19.12
CA SER A 147 -15.32 -4.11 -19.78
C SER A 147 -15.77 -2.85 -19.09
N VAL A 148 -16.57 -2.04 -19.77
CA VAL A 148 -17.09 -0.78 -19.19
C VAL A 148 -17.73 -1.03 -17.81
N ALA A 149 -18.54 -2.07 -17.68
CA ALA A 149 -19.21 -2.41 -16.42
C ALA A 149 -18.20 -2.79 -15.31
N ARG A 150 -17.16 -3.55 -15.61
CA ARG A 150 -16.15 -3.95 -14.63
C ARG A 150 -15.25 -2.78 -14.24
N GLU A 151 -14.83 -1.95 -15.21
CA GLU A 151 -14.08 -0.73 -14.91
C GLU A 151 -14.90 0.23 -14.05
N ALA A 152 -16.18 0.43 -14.37
CA ALA A 152 -17.09 1.24 -13.58
C ALA A 152 -17.26 0.67 -12.17
N GLY A 153 -17.50 -0.63 -12.04
CA GLY A 153 -17.63 -1.30 -10.76
C GLY A 153 -16.37 -1.20 -9.91
N LEU A 154 -15.20 -1.40 -10.51
CA LEU A 154 -13.90 -1.22 -9.82
C LEU A 154 -13.72 0.21 -9.33
N LEU A 155 -13.94 1.20 -10.18
CA LEU A 155 -13.76 2.61 -9.84
C LEU A 155 -14.75 3.08 -8.77
N ALA A 156 -16.02 2.67 -8.89
CA ALA A 156 -17.03 2.95 -7.88
C ALA A 156 -16.65 2.32 -6.52
N PHE A 157 -16.23 1.06 -6.53
CA PHE A 157 -15.76 0.40 -5.33
C PHE A 157 -14.59 1.15 -4.67
N LEU A 158 -13.56 1.53 -5.45
CA LEU A 158 -12.42 2.25 -4.92
C LEU A 158 -12.78 3.64 -4.38
N ALA A 159 -13.76 4.33 -5.00
CA ALA A 159 -14.22 5.64 -4.54
C ALA A 159 -14.94 5.56 -3.18
N PHE A 160 -15.70 4.49 -2.96
CA PHE A 160 -16.48 4.30 -1.75
C PHE A 160 -15.83 3.38 -0.72
N LEU A 161 -14.63 2.85 -0.98
CA LEU A 161 -13.94 1.92 -0.08
C LEU A 161 -13.57 2.62 1.24
N PRO A 162 -14.12 2.19 2.40
CA PRO A 162 -13.87 2.84 3.68
C PRO A 162 -12.38 2.86 4.06
N ALA A 163 -11.65 1.80 3.72
CA ALA A 163 -10.21 1.72 3.99
C ALA A 163 -9.42 2.81 3.24
N ALA A 164 -9.79 3.16 2.00
CA ALA A 164 -9.14 4.21 1.23
C ALA A 164 -9.47 5.60 1.80
N SER A 165 -10.73 5.86 2.13
CA SER A 165 -11.13 7.14 2.74
C SER A 165 -10.54 7.31 4.15
N SER A 166 -10.49 6.25 4.95
CA SER A 166 -9.87 6.28 6.28
C SER A 166 -8.38 6.58 6.22
N ALA A 167 -7.67 6.03 5.23
CA ALA A 167 -6.25 6.29 5.02
C ALA A 167 -5.95 7.78 4.82
N ILE A 168 -6.82 8.53 4.13
CA ILE A 168 -6.58 9.95 3.86
C ILE A 168 -7.19 10.84 4.94
N VAL A 169 -8.45 10.59 5.30
CA VAL A 169 -9.23 11.54 6.12
C VAL A 169 -9.00 11.36 7.61
N GLN A 170 -8.84 10.10 8.07
CA GLN A 170 -8.74 9.82 9.51
C GLN A 170 -7.31 9.73 9.99
N LEU A 171 -6.44 9.09 9.22
CA LEU A 171 -5.11 8.68 9.67
C LEU A 171 -3.96 9.28 8.86
N TYR A 172 -4.27 9.83 7.70
CA TYR A 172 -3.32 10.37 6.73
C TYR A 172 -2.16 9.42 6.40
N HIS A 173 -2.50 8.32 5.76
CA HIS A 173 -1.56 7.32 5.26
C HIS A 173 -1.58 7.22 3.71
N PRO A 174 -1.35 8.32 2.98
CA PRO A 174 -1.34 8.32 1.51
C PRO A 174 -0.27 7.39 0.94
N GLN A 175 0.82 7.15 1.69
CA GLN A 175 1.89 6.23 1.31
C GLN A 175 1.40 4.79 1.12
N ASP A 176 0.44 4.32 1.89
CA ASP A 176 -0.13 2.98 1.72
C ASP A 176 -0.92 2.87 0.41
N ILE A 177 -1.65 3.94 0.05
CA ILE A 177 -2.45 4.01 -1.19
C ILE A 177 -1.52 4.05 -2.40
N VAL A 178 -0.52 4.94 -2.39
CA VAL A 178 0.46 5.08 -3.50
C VAL A 178 1.25 3.79 -3.69
N SER A 179 1.75 3.22 -2.59
CA SER A 179 2.51 1.97 -2.63
C SER A 179 1.70 0.83 -3.25
N LEU A 180 0.43 0.67 -2.84
CA LEU A 180 -0.44 -0.35 -3.43
C LEU A 180 -0.69 -0.07 -4.90
N GLY A 181 -0.99 1.17 -5.28
CA GLY A 181 -1.22 1.54 -6.68
C GLY A 181 -0.02 1.26 -7.58
N LEU A 182 1.19 1.62 -7.13
CA LEU A 182 2.44 1.31 -7.83
C LEU A 182 2.70 -0.20 -7.92
N ALA A 183 2.47 -0.94 -6.83
CA ALA A 183 2.63 -2.39 -6.83
C ALA A 183 1.64 -3.08 -7.78
N LEU A 184 0.38 -2.63 -7.84
CA LEU A 184 -0.61 -3.10 -8.81
C LEU A 184 -0.19 -2.78 -10.25
N ALA A 185 0.33 -1.58 -10.50
CA ALA A 185 0.90 -1.24 -11.81
C ALA A 185 2.09 -2.17 -12.14
N GLY A 186 2.93 -2.52 -11.15
CA GLY A 186 3.99 -3.52 -11.27
C GLY A 186 3.46 -4.91 -11.66
N LEU A 187 2.39 -5.39 -11.00
CA LEU A 187 1.71 -6.63 -11.39
C LEU A 187 1.16 -6.58 -12.81
N ALA A 188 0.59 -5.45 -13.22
CA ALA A 188 0.12 -5.27 -14.59
C ALA A 188 1.26 -5.33 -15.62
N GLN A 189 2.44 -4.78 -15.32
CA GLN A 189 3.61 -4.91 -16.20
C GLN A 189 4.18 -6.32 -16.21
N THR A 190 4.12 -7.04 -15.09
CA THR A 190 4.44 -8.47 -15.01
C THR A 190 3.57 -9.29 -15.96
N LEU A 191 2.24 -9.06 -15.96
CA LEU A 191 1.30 -9.72 -16.88
C LEU A 191 1.56 -9.37 -18.37
N ARG A 192 2.17 -8.22 -18.64
CA ARG A 192 2.59 -7.79 -19.97
C ARG A 192 4.02 -8.21 -20.33
N SER A 193 4.68 -8.99 -19.48
CA SER A 193 6.09 -9.42 -19.62
C SER A 193 7.10 -8.26 -19.73
N ARG A 194 6.77 -7.09 -19.16
CA ARG A 194 7.65 -5.91 -19.13
C ARG A 194 8.46 -5.87 -17.82
N TRP A 195 9.38 -6.80 -17.67
CA TRP A 195 10.08 -7.13 -16.43
C TRP A 195 10.85 -5.97 -15.80
N GLY A 196 11.57 -5.19 -16.61
CA GLY A 196 12.30 -4.00 -16.13
C GLY A 196 11.36 -2.94 -15.56
N LEU A 197 10.26 -2.62 -16.27
CA LEU A 197 9.28 -1.64 -15.82
C LEU A 197 8.52 -2.15 -14.59
N ALA A 198 8.20 -3.46 -14.54
CA ALA A 198 7.63 -4.07 -13.35
C ALA A 198 8.55 -3.86 -12.13
N GLY A 199 9.84 -4.13 -12.29
CA GLY A 199 10.85 -3.91 -11.25
C GLY A 199 10.92 -2.45 -10.78
N VAL A 200 10.96 -1.49 -11.72
CA VAL A 200 10.95 -0.05 -11.37
C VAL A 200 9.73 0.32 -10.52
N LEU A 201 8.55 -0.13 -10.92
CA LEU A 201 7.30 0.16 -10.20
C LEU A 201 7.27 -0.51 -8.82
N PHE A 202 7.72 -1.75 -8.70
CA PHE A 202 7.85 -2.40 -7.41
C PHE A 202 8.89 -1.75 -6.51
N GLY A 203 10.04 -1.34 -7.07
CA GLY A 203 11.06 -0.61 -6.32
C GLY A 203 10.53 0.71 -5.75
N ALA A 204 9.79 1.47 -6.56
CA ALA A 204 9.11 2.69 -6.11
C ALA A 204 8.03 2.39 -5.06
N ALA A 205 7.28 1.30 -5.22
CA ALA A 205 6.28 0.87 -4.25
C ALA A 205 6.91 0.50 -2.90
N VAL A 206 7.99 -0.29 -2.89
CA VAL A 206 8.72 -0.68 -1.67
C VAL A 206 9.39 0.53 -1.03
N LEU A 207 9.95 1.44 -1.83
CA LEU A 207 10.51 2.71 -1.34
C LEU A 207 9.43 3.59 -0.69
N THR A 208 8.18 3.47 -1.13
CA THR A 208 7.04 4.19 -0.55
C THR A 208 6.52 3.51 0.72
N LYS A 209 6.38 2.18 0.71
CA LYS A 209 5.94 1.38 1.85
C LYS A 209 6.43 -0.07 1.73
N GLN A 210 7.06 -0.57 2.77
CA GLN A 210 7.73 -1.88 2.77
C GLN A 210 6.81 -3.07 2.43
N PHE A 211 5.50 -3.01 2.75
CA PHE A 211 4.58 -4.12 2.49
C PHE A 211 4.47 -4.48 1.00
N ALA A 212 4.81 -3.57 0.09
CA ALA A 212 4.83 -3.85 -1.35
C ALA A 212 5.81 -4.97 -1.74
N LEU A 213 6.79 -5.29 -0.87
CA LEU A 213 7.65 -6.47 -1.03
C LEU A 213 6.83 -7.76 -1.13
N LEU A 214 5.72 -7.87 -0.39
CA LEU A 214 4.82 -9.01 -0.44
C LEU A 214 4.16 -9.19 -1.82
N LEU A 215 4.03 -8.10 -2.59
CA LEU A 215 3.48 -8.12 -3.96
C LEU A 215 4.57 -8.31 -5.03
N LEU A 216 5.81 -7.94 -4.74
CA LEU A 216 6.96 -8.22 -5.61
C LEU A 216 7.25 -9.72 -5.69
N LEU A 217 7.16 -10.46 -4.57
CA LEU A 217 7.45 -11.90 -4.55
C LEU A 217 6.61 -12.72 -5.55
N PRO A 218 5.27 -12.59 -5.63
CA PRO A 218 4.45 -13.20 -6.68
C PRO A 218 4.90 -12.85 -8.10
N ALA A 219 5.30 -11.60 -8.34
CA ALA A 219 5.78 -11.18 -9.66
C ALA A 219 7.08 -11.89 -10.06
N LEU A 220 8.00 -12.11 -9.10
CA LEU A 220 9.23 -12.88 -9.34
C LEU A 220 8.94 -14.35 -9.63
N VAL A 221 7.91 -14.93 -8.99
CA VAL A 221 7.47 -16.30 -9.27
C VAL A 221 6.84 -16.42 -10.64
N ALA A 222 6.07 -15.40 -11.08
CA ALA A 222 5.45 -15.37 -12.39
C ALA A 222 6.45 -15.21 -13.55
N ALA A 223 7.67 -14.75 -13.28
CA ALA A 223 8.70 -14.58 -14.29
C ALA A 223 9.17 -15.95 -14.85
N PRO A 224 9.16 -16.13 -16.19
CA PRO A 224 9.35 -17.44 -16.81
C PRO A 224 10.78 -17.97 -16.68
N ASP A 225 11.75 -17.08 -16.63
CA ASP A 225 13.16 -17.42 -16.66
C ASP A 225 13.97 -16.62 -15.63
N ARG A 226 15.21 -17.06 -15.42
CA ARG A 226 16.13 -16.42 -14.47
C ARG A 226 16.46 -14.97 -14.86
N ARG A 227 16.59 -14.68 -16.15
CA ARG A 227 16.91 -13.32 -16.63
C ARG A 227 15.79 -12.36 -16.27
N SER A 228 14.54 -12.71 -16.55
CA SER A 228 13.36 -11.91 -16.20
C SER A 228 13.26 -11.66 -14.71
N ARG A 229 13.53 -12.68 -13.87
CA ARG A 229 13.59 -12.53 -12.40
C ARG A 229 14.65 -11.53 -11.96
N TRP A 230 15.89 -11.69 -12.46
CA TRP A 230 16.98 -10.77 -12.12
C TRP A 230 16.75 -9.36 -12.65
N THR A 231 16.16 -9.22 -13.84
CA THR A 231 15.79 -7.90 -14.37
C THR A 231 14.78 -7.20 -13.46
N THR A 232 13.74 -7.92 -13.01
CA THR A 232 12.72 -7.35 -12.11
C THR A 232 13.32 -7.03 -10.74
N ALA A 233 14.02 -7.98 -10.13
CA ALA A 233 14.62 -7.80 -8.81
C ALA A 233 15.70 -6.70 -8.83
N GLY A 234 16.58 -6.71 -9.84
CA GLY A 234 17.64 -5.72 -9.98
C GLY A 234 17.10 -4.31 -10.21
N ALA A 235 16.09 -4.15 -11.07
CA ALA A 235 15.45 -2.86 -11.26
C ALA A 235 14.75 -2.36 -9.99
N ALA A 236 14.06 -3.26 -9.25
CA ALA A 236 13.43 -2.90 -7.99
C ALA A 236 14.47 -2.48 -6.94
N THR A 237 15.54 -3.23 -6.80
CA THR A 237 16.65 -2.91 -5.89
C THR A 237 17.33 -1.60 -6.27
N ALA A 238 17.57 -1.37 -7.58
CA ALA A 238 18.20 -0.14 -8.04
C ALA A 238 17.35 1.10 -7.69
N VAL A 239 16.06 1.07 -7.94
CA VAL A 239 15.16 2.19 -7.58
C VAL A 239 15.14 2.41 -6.07
N PHE A 240 15.04 1.33 -5.29
CA PHE A 240 15.05 1.42 -3.83
C PHE A 240 16.36 2.03 -3.31
N VAL A 241 17.49 1.53 -3.78
CA VAL A 241 18.83 2.01 -3.35
C VAL A 241 19.05 3.46 -3.79
N VAL A 242 18.75 3.80 -5.04
CA VAL A 242 18.91 5.18 -5.56
C VAL A 242 18.03 6.16 -4.77
N GLY A 243 16.78 5.80 -4.48
CA GLY A 243 15.88 6.65 -3.70
C GLY A 243 16.30 6.80 -2.24
N LEU A 244 16.95 5.79 -1.66
CA LEU A 244 17.41 5.81 -0.28
C LEU A 244 18.83 6.43 -0.13
N ALA A 245 19.65 6.37 -1.17
CA ALA A 245 21.04 6.77 -1.12
C ALA A 245 21.26 8.20 -0.58
N PRO A 246 20.49 9.24 -0.97
CA PRO A 246 20.67 10.58 -0.43
C PRO A 246 20.55 10.64 1.09
N PHE A 247 19.60 9.92 1.66
CA PHE A 247 19.38 9.85 3.11
C PHE A 247 20.48 9.10 3.82
N LEU A 248 20.94 7.99 3.24
CA LEU A 248 22.07 7.21 3.78
C LEU A 248 23.39 8.00 3.75
N VAL A 249 23.59 8.86 2.75
CA VAL A 249 24.80 9.71 2.67
C VAL A 249 24.78 10.81 3.74
N VAL A 250 23.61 11.39 4.00
CA VAL A 250 23.46 12.52 4.93
C VAL A 250 23.45 12.08 6.38
N ASP A 251 22.64 11.05 6.71
CA ASP A 251 22.55 10.47 8.06
C ASP A 251 22.26 8.96 7.96
N PRO A 252 23.30 8.13 7.82
CA PRO A 252 23.11 6.68 7.69
C PRO A 252 22.48 6.06 8.92
N ARG A 253 22.80 6.60 10.11
CA ARG A 253 22.29 6.04 11.36
C ARG A 253 20.79 6.28 11.50
N ALA A 254 20.34 7.54 11.39
CA ALA A 254 18.92 7.86 11.47
C ALA A 254 18.10 7.14 10.37
N THR A 255 18.66 7.06 9.15
CA THR A 255 18.01 6.36 8.04
C THR A 255 17.82 4.88 8.33
N LEU A 256 18.84 4.18 8.83
CA LEU A 256 18.76 2.76 9.18
C LEU A 256 17.86 2.51 10.40
N GLU A 257 17.89 3.38 11.40
CA GLU A 257 16.99 3.33 12.55
C GLU A 257 15.54 3.50 12.13
N ASN A 258 15.26 4.45 11.22
CA ASN A 258 13.91 4.65 10.65
C ASN A 258 13.43 3.45 9.80
N LEU A 259 14.33 2.81 9.04
CA LEU A 259 13.97 1.62 8.26
C LEU A 259 13.75 0.37 9.11
N SER A 260 14.53 0.23 10.19
CA SER A 260 14.45 -0.94 11.08
C SER A 260 13.49 -0.73 12.25
N GLY A 261 13.27 0.53 12.62
CA GLY A 261 12.58 0.94 13.84
C GLY A 261 11.07 0.98 13.75
N PHE A 262 10.43 0.10 12.98
CA PHE A 262 8.99 -0.10 13.10
C PHE A 262 8.64 -0.64 14.49
N SER A 263 8.75 0.21 15.48
CA SER A 263 8.05 0.03 16.73
C SER A 263 6.62 0.54 16.48
N ALA A 264 5.72 -0.32 16.09
CA ALA A 264 4.32 -0.08 16.38
C ALA A 264 4.28 0.21 17.87
N GLY A 265 4.23 1.51 18.22
CA GLY A 265 4.28 1.94 19.61
C GLY A 265 3.33 1.08 20.42
N GLY A 266 3.88 0.27 21.31
CA GLY A 266 3.23 -0.90 21.89
C GLY A 266 1.98 -0.64 22.70
N ALA A 267 1.36 0.47 22.53
CA ALA A 267 0.25 0.90 23.38
C ALA A 267 -1.14 0.76 22.76
N ALA A 268 -1.26 0.68 21.47
CA ALA A 268 -2.60 0.54 20.85
C ALA A 268 -3.08 -0.93 20.82
N ALA A 269 -2.30 -1.73 21.27
CA ALA A 269 -2.45 -3.04 21.72
C ALA A 269 -3.89 -3.48 21.99
N GLY A 270 -4.23 -4.60 21.59
CA GLY A 270 -5.43 -5.29 21.99
C GLY A 270 -6.39 -5.62 20.87
N GLN A 271 -5.97 -5.43 19.62
CA GLN A 271 -6.79 -5.77 18.48
C GLN A 271 -6.22 -6.92 17.62
N THR A 272 -5.15 -7.57 18.10
CA THR A 272 -4.53 -8.68 17.38
C THR A 272 -4.29 -9.87 18.28
N VAL A 273 -4.14 -11.04 17.65
CA VAL A 273 -3.84 -12.28 18.39
C VAL A 273 -2.47 -12.19 19.08
N LEU A 274 -1.50 -11.53 18.48
CA LEU A 274 -0.19 -11.32 19.11
C LEU A 274 -0.31 -10.53 20.41
N SER A 275 -1.11 -9.47 20.40
CA SER A 275 -1.34 -8.68 21.61
C SER A 275 -2.11 -9.45 22.68
N LEU A 276 -3.06 -10.32 22.33
CA LEU A 276 -3.75 -11.21 23.27
C LEU A 276 -2.80 -12.27 23.86
N ALA A 277 -1.87 -12.76 23.06
CA ALA A 277 -0.85 -13.70 23.51
C ALA A 277 0.24 -13.05 24.39
N GLY A 278 0.11 -11.75 24.70
CA GLY A 278 1.09 -11.04 25.51
C GLY A 278 2.42 -10.74 24.79
N VAL A 279 2.45 -10.88 23.47
CA VAL A 279 3.64 -10.56 22.66
C VAL A 279 3.67 -9.05 22.43
N HIS A 280 4.64 -8.38 23.05
CA HIS A 280 4.78 -6.93 23.02
C HIS A 280 6.20 -6.48 22.67
N GLY A 281 6.38 -5.18 22.42
CA GLY A 281 7.67 -4.54 22.22
C GLY A 281 8.42 -5.03 20.97
N THR A 282 9.72 -5.20 21.10
CA THR A 282 10.62 -5.57 19.99
C THR A 282 10.28 -6.92 19.34
N VAL A 283 9.80 -7.89 20.13
CA VAL A 283 9.40 -9.21 19.62
C VAL A 283 8.18 -9.08 18.74
N ALA A 284 7.14 -8.36 19.18
CA ALA A 284 5.94 -8.12 18.36
C ALA A 284 6.29 -7.41 17.06
N SER A 285 7.17 -6.41 17.13
CA SER A 285 7.63 -5.65 15.96
C SER A 285 8.43 -6.53 14.99
N ALA A 286 9.31 -7.40 15.50
CA ALA A 286 10.05 -8.34 14.67
C ALA A 286 9.13 -9.36 13.99
N VAL A 287 8.16 -9.92 14.73
CA VAL A 287 7.17 -10.84 14.16
C VAL A 287 6.33 -10.15 13.09
N ALA A 288 5.81 -8.95 13.36
CA ALA A 288 4.99 -8.20 12.39
C ALA A 288 5.76 -7.84 11.11
N ARG A 289 7.07 -7.61 11.20
CA ARG A 289 7.94 -7.30 10.06
C ARG A 289 8.33 -8.55 9.28
N ASP A 290 8.81 -9.58 9.97
CA ASP A 290 9.52 -10.69 9.35
C ASP A 290 8.60 -11.85 8.99
N ALA A 291 7.59 -12.16 9.83
CA ALA A 291 6.72 -13.31 9.60
C ALA A 291 5.89 -13.21 8.31
N PRO A 292 5.30 -12.07 7.91
CA PRO A 292 4.61 -11.96 6.63
C PRO A 292 5.54 -12.24 5.45
N VAL A 293 6.80 -11.79 5.51
CA VAL A 293 7.79 -11.99 4.44
C VAL A 293 8.18 -13.46 4.37
N LEU A 294 8.48 -14.08 5.50
CA LEU A 294 8.82 -15.51 5.56
C LEU A 294 7.66 -16.38 5.06
N PHE A 295 6.43 -16.06 5.46
CA PHE A 295 5.24 -16.75 4.97
C PHE A 295 5.08 -16.58 3.46
N ALA A 296 5.21 -15.36 2.94
CA ALA A 296 5.11 -15.07 1.52
C ALA A 296 6.19 -15.81 0.72
N VAL A 297 7.44 -15.84 1.22
CA VAL A 297 8.53 -16.63 0.61
C VAL A 297 8.18 -18.11 0.59
N ALA A 298 7.68 -18.67 1.70
CA ALA A 298 7.29 -20.08 1.78
C ALA A 298 6.17 -20.43 0.79
N VAL A 299 5.12 -19.59 0.70
CA VAL A 299 4.01 -19.80 -0.26
C VAL A 299 4.50 -19.65 -1.71
N CYS A 300 5.35 -18.68 -1.99
CA CYS A 300 5.95 -18.51 -3.31
C CYS A 300 6.85 -19.69 -3.69
N ALA A 301 7.65 -20.20 -2.76
CA ALA A 301 8.47 -21.40 -2.97
C ALA A 301 7.63 -22.66 -3.19
N TRP A 302 6.50 -22.77 -2.48
CA TRP A 302 5.52 -23.83 -2.72
C TRP A 302 4.91 -23.70 -4.11
N ALA A 303 4.50 -22.51 -4.53
CA ALA A 303 3.91 -22.27 -5.85
C ALA A 303 4.89 -22.63 -6.99
N VAL A 304 6.18 -22.31 -6.84
CA VAL A 304 7.22 -22.69 -7.84
C VAL A 304 7.35 -24.21 -8.00
N ARG A 305 7.15 -24.97 -6.90
CA ARG A 305 7.24 -26.43 -6.94
C ARG A 305 6.01 -27.13 -7.52
N ARG A 306 4.97 -26.38 -7.85
CA ARG A 306 3.71 -26.89 -8.40
C ARG A 306 3.65 -26.61 -9.91
N PRO A 307 4.05 -27.58 -10.75
CA PRO A 307 4.08 -27.39 -12.21
C PRO A 307 2.69 -27.19 -12.82
N ASP A 308 1.65 -27.62 -12.11
CA ASP A 308 0.24 -27.43 -12.45
C ASP A 308 -0.23 -25.97 -12.23
N LEU A 309 0.51 -25.21 -11.40
CA LEU A 309 0.22 -23.81 -11.15
C LEU A 309 0.95 -22.90 -12.13
N SER A 310 0.24 -22.38 -13.11
CA SER A 310 0.80 -21.34 -13.96
C SER A 310 0.57 -19.95 -13.32
N VAL A 311 1.51 -19.52 -12.48
CA VAL A 311 1.43 -18.21 -11.80
C VAL A 311 1.45 -17.03 -12.78
N ALA A 312 1.92 -17.23 -14.00
CA ALA A 312 1.83 -16.22 -15.07
C ALA A 312 0.39 -15.96 -15.53
N ARG A 313 -0.57 -16.82 -15.20
CA ARG A 313 -1.99 -16.54 -15.47
C ARG A 313 -2.48 -15.44 -14.55
N PRO A 314 -3.25 -14.47 -15.06
CA PRO A 314 -3.69 -13.31 -14.28
C PRO A 314 -4.39 -13.67 -12.96
N ARG A 315 -5.30 -14.65 -12.99
CA ARG A 315 -6.03 -15.14 -11.82
C ARG A 315 -5.09 -15.69 -10.76
N MET A 316 -4.11 -16.53 -11.16
CA MET A 316 -3.17 -17.14 -10.23
C MET A 316 -2.20 -16.11 -9.64
N LEU A 317 -1.74 -15.16 -10.43
CA LEU A 317 -0.88 -14.08 -9.96
C LEU A 317 -1.59 -13.21 -8.91
N VAL A 318 -2.85 -12.81 -9.18
CA VAL A 318 -3.64 -12.01 -8.23
C VAL A 318 -3.97 -12.81 -6.98
N ALA A 319 -4.30 -14.12 -7.10
CA ALA A 319 -4.54 -14.99 -5.96
C ALA A 319 -3.28 -15.15 -5.08
N LEU A 320 -2.12 -15.35 -5.68
CA LEU A 320 -0.85 -15.44 -4.95
C LEU A 320 -0.51 -14.10 -4.27
N ALA A 321 -0.72 -12.98 -4.96
CA ALA A 321 -0.56 -11.64 -4.40
C ALA A 321 -1.51 -11.42 -3.20
N LEU A 322 -2.75 -11.89 -3.29
CA LEU A 322 -3.74 -11.81 -2.20
C LEU A 322 -3.30 -12.61 -0.98
N VAL A 323 -2.82 -13.85 -1.16
CA VAL A 323 -2.30 -14.68 -0.05
C VAL A 323 -1.10 -14.01 0.62
N CYS A 324 -0.16 -13.52 -0.18
CA CYS A 324 1.03 -12.85 0.35
C CYS A 324 0.69 -11.55 1.09
N ALA A 325 -0.17 -10.68 0.51
CA ALA A 325 -0.58 -9.44 1.17
C ALA A 325 -1.48 -9.70 2.39
N GLY A 326 -2.37 -10.68 2.31
CA GLY A 326 -3.27 -11.08 3.40
C GLY A 326 -2.52 -11.60 4.63
N SER A 327 -1.37 -12.23 4.44
CA SER A 327 -0.53 -12.71 5.55
C SER A 327 -0.11 -11.60 6.50
N ARG A 328 0.05 -10.38 6.00
CA ARG A 328 0.35 -9.23 6.85
C ARG A 328 -0.70 -9.05 7.94
N LEU A 329 -1.98 -9.17 7.61
CA LEU A 329 -3.07 -9.00 8.59
C LEU A 329 -3.05 -10.06 9.69
N VAL A 330 -2.51 -11.26 9.40
CA VAL A 330 -2.36 -12.34 10.40
C VAL A 330 -1.30 -12.02 11.44
N PHE A 331 -0.17 -11.45 11.00
CA PHE A 331 1.03 -11.27 11.82
C PHE A 331 1.20 -9.85 12.35
N GLU A 332 0.31 -8.91 12.00
CA GLU A 332 0.41 -7.54 12.53
C GLU A 332 0.18 -7.49 14.04
N SER A 333 0.94 -6.63 14.69
CA SER A 333 0.77 -6.34 16.12
C SER A 333 -0.41 -5.39 16.38
N VAL A 334 -0.74 -4.55 15.41
CA VAL A 334 -1.88 -3.62 15.42
C VAL A 334 -2.48 -3.56 14.02
N VAL A 335 -3.79 -3.64 13.90
CA VAL A 335 -4.48 -3.50 12.60
C VAL A 335 -5.31 -2.22 12.60
N PHE A 336 -4.91 -1.31 11.74
CA PHE A 336 -5.67 -0.10 11.43
C PHE A 336 -6.61 -0.33 10.24
N PRO A 337 -7.69 0.45 10.10
CA PRO A 337 -8.63 0.32 8.99
C PRO A 337 -7.99 0.31 7.61
N TYR A 338 -6.96 1.12 7.38
CA TYR A 338 -6.26 1.20 6.10
C TYR A 338 -5.38 -0.02 5.80
N TYR A 339 -5.06 -0.87 6.79
CA TYR A 339 -4.35 -2.14 6.53
C TYR A 339 -5.20 -3.12 5.72
N LEU A 340 -6.53 -2.98 5.78
CA LEU A 340 -7.45 -3.78 5.00
C LEU A 340 -7.50 -3.37 3.51
N LEU A 341 -6.87 -2.24 3.15
CA LEU A 341 -6.91 -1.70 1.79
C LEU A 341 -6.38 -2.69 0.74
N ALA A 342 -5.19 -3.23 0.96
CA ALA A 342 -4.56 -4.16 0.01
C ALA A 342 -5.41 -5.42 -0.19
N ALA A 343 -5.90 -6.01 0.90
CA ALA A 343 -6.75 -7.19 0.86
C ALA A 343 -8.06 -6.89 0.13
N SER A 344 -8.74 -5.78 0.44
CA SER A 344 -9.99 -5.37 -0.20
C SER A 344 -9.85 -5.23 -1.72
N VAL A 345 -8.80 -4.54 -2.17
CA VAL A 345 -8.56 -4.32 -3.59
C VAL A 345 -8.20 -5.61 -4.31
N LEU A 346 -7.36 -6.46 -3.71
CA LEU A 346 -6.94 -7.72 -4.33
C LEU A 346 -8.06 -8.76 -4.39
N VAL A 347 -8.93 -8.85 -3.38
CA VAL A 347 -10.11 -9.73 -3.43
C VAL A 347 -11.04 -9.32 -4.56
N LEU A 348 -11.33 -8.02 -4.71
CA LEU A 348 -12.14 -7.52 -5.81
C LEU A 348 -11.49 -7.78 -7.17
N LEU A 349 -10.19 -7.49 -7.31
CA LEU A 349 -9.47 -7.75 -8.55
C LEU A 349 -9.49 -9.25 -8.89
N LEU A 350 -9.39 -10.14 -7.90
CA LEU A 350 -9.48 -11.57 -8.11
C LEU A 350 -10.84 -11.98 -8.70
N ASP A 351 -11.95 -11.48 -8.13
CA ASP A 351 -13.29 -11.76 -8.67
C ASP A 351 -13.46 -11.22 -10.10
N LEU A 352 -13.02 -9.98 -10.34
CA LEU A 352 -13.12 -9.35 -11.67
C LEU A 352 -12.27 -10.05 -12.73
N VAL A 353 -11.04 -10.43 -12.37
CA VAL A 353 -10.13 -11.17 -13.27
C VAL A 353 -10.63 -12.60 -13.52
N ALA A 354 -11.20 -13.25 -12.50
CA ALA A 354 -11.85 -14.54 -12.65
C ALA A 354 -13.20 -14.46 -13.39
N ARG A 355 -13.63 -13.26 -13.76
CA ARG A 355 -14.94 -13.00 -14.41
C ARG A 355 -16.12 -13.51 -13.61
N ARG A 356 -16.01 -13.51 -12.29
CA ARG A 356 -17.07 -13.87 -11.36
C ARG A 356 -17.89 -12.66 -10.94
N SER A 357 -19.05 -12.93 -10.38
CA SER A 357 -19.79 -11.91 -9.65
C SER A 357 -19.06 -11.52 -8.36
N PRO A 358 -18.97 -10.23 -8.01
CA PRO A 358 -18.16 -9.74 -6.88
C PRO A 358 -18.80 -9.96 -5.50
N HIS A 359 -19.62 -11.01 -5.33
CA HIS A 359 -20.34 -11.24 -4.07
C HIS A 359 -19.40 -11.49 -2.89
N TRP A 360 -18.34 -12.27 -3.10
CA TRP A 360 -17.40 -12.60 -2.03
C TRP A 360 -16.55 -11.39 -1.63
N SER A 361 -16.08 -10.62 -2.62
CA SER A 361 -15.34 -9.39 -2.34
C SER A 361 -16.23 -8.35 -1.64
N LEU A 362 -17.47 -8.18 -2.08
CA LEU A 362 -18.40 -7.27 -1.42
C LEU A 362 -18.75 -7.75 -0.01
N ALA A 363 -19.01 -9.04 0.19
CA ALA A 363 -19.32 -9.62 1.49
C ALA A 363 -18.12 -9.45 2.46
N TRP A 364 -16.90 -9.75 1.99
CA TRP A 364 -15.69 -9.58 2.80
C TRP A 364 -15.44 -8.11 3.16
N CYS A 365 -15.56 -7.20 2.18
CA CYS A 365 -15.38 -5.77 2.42
C CYS A 365 -16.45 -5.18 3.33
N ALA A 366 -17.70 -5.65 3.21
CA ALA A 366 -18.78 -5.25 4.12
C ALA A 366 -18.51 -5.73 5.55
N ALA A 367 -18.06 -6.97 5.72
CA ALA A 367 -17.65 -7.52 7.02
C ALA A 367 -16.47 -6.74 7.61
N ALA A 368 -15.46 -6.42 6.80
CA ALA A 368 -14.32 -5.63 7.22
C ALA A 368 -14.71 -4.19 7.62
N ALA A 369 -15.56 -3.54 6.83
CA ALA A 369 -16.08 -2.20 7.12
C ALA A 369 -16.93 -2.18 8.38
N PHE A 370 -17.82 -3.16 8.53
CA PHE A 370 -18.65 -3.32 9.73
C PHE A 370 -17.78 -3.51 10.97
N PHE A 371 -16.80 -4.41 10.90
CA PHE A 371 -15.90 -4.70 12.01
C PHE A 371 -15.11 -3.46 12.45
N VAL A 372 -14.63 -2.67 11.49
CA VAL A 372 -13.96 -1.40 11.76
C VAL A 372 -14.92 -0.37 12.37
N ALA A 373 -16.16 -0.29 11.88
CA ALA A 373 -17.14 0.69 12.36
C ALA A 373 -17.66 0.40 13.77
N VAL A 374 -17.88 -0.87 14.09
CA VAL A 374 -18.39 -1.29 15.41
C VAL A 374 -17.32 -1.16 16.49
N HIS A 375 -16.06 -1.25 16.12
CA HIS A 375 -14.90 -1.14 17.00
C HIS A 375 -15.16 -1.80 18.37
N PRO A 376 -15.21 -3.13 18.45
CA PRO A 376 -15.69 -3.82 19.65
C PRO A 376 -14.83 -3.44 20.85
N GLY A 377 -15.47 -2.97 21.91
CA GLY A 377 -14.79 -2.59 23.16
C GLY A 377 -14.10 -3.76 23.83
N ASN A 378 -14.45 -5.00 23.45
CA ASN A 378 -13.81 -6.21 23.92
C ASN A 378 -12.61 -6.56 23.05
N ARG A 379 -11.42 -6.53 23.64
CA ARG A 379 -10.13 -6.80 22.96
C ARG A 379 -10.05 -8.17 22.30
N ALA A 380 -10.62 -9.19 22.94
CA ALA A 380 -10.62 -10.55 22.40
C ALA A 380 -11.48 -10.63 21.13
N VAL A 381 -12.68 -10.03 21.16
CA VAL A 381 -13.57 -9.98 19.99
C VAL A 381 -12.88 -9.22 18.84
N ALA A 382 -12.20 -8.12 19.13
CA ALA A 382 -11.44 -7.36 18.15
C ALA A 382 -10.31 -8.20 17.52
N ALA A 383 -9.53 -8.90 18.31
CA ALA A 383 -8.42 -9.71 17.84
C ALA A 383 -8.88 -10.92 17.02
N PHE A 384 -9.87 -11.66 17.51
CA PHE A 384 -10.40 -12.80 16.76
C PHE A 384 -11.14 -12.38 15.48
N GLY A 385 -11.84 -11.26 15.49
CA GLY A 385 -12.46 -10.70 14.29
C GLY A 385 -11.43 -10.30 13.23
N THR A 386 -10.35 -9.65 13.63
CA THR A 386 -9.23 -9.32 12.73
C THR A 386 -8.58 -10.59 12.16
N LEU A 387 -8.35 -11.60 13.01
CA LEU A 387 -7.82 -12.88 12.55
C LEU A 387 -8.77 -13.57 11.57
N ALA A 388 -10.07 -13.59 11.86
CA ALA A 388 -11.06 -14.19 10.97
C ALA A 388 -11.07 -13.53 9.59
N LEU A 389 -11.02 -12.19 9.54
CA LEU A 389 -10.88 -11.45 8.28
C LEU A 389 -9.60 -11.80 7.55
N ALA A 390 -8.47 -11.86 8.24
CA ALA A 390 -7.16 -12.18 7.67
C ALA A 390 -7.12 -13.61 7.12
N VAL A 391 -7.58 -14.58 7.91
CA VAL A 391 -7.63 -16.00 7.49
C VAL A 391 -8.57 -16.17 6.29
N THR A 392 -9.73 -15.50 6.29
CA THR A 392 -10.67 -15.57 5.16
C THR A 392 -10.01 -15.11 3.86
N VAL A 393 -9.22 -14.04 3.87
CA VAL A 393 -8.49 -13.55 2.69
C VAL A 393 -7.46 -14.57 2.20
N VAL A 394 -6.68 -15.15 3.12
CA VAL A 394 -5.69 -16.18 2.80
C VAL A 394 -6.36 -17.43 2.24
N VAL A 395 -7.50 -17.83 2.82
CA VAL A 395 -8.29 -18.98 2.35
C VAL A 395 -8.87 -18.70 0.97
N ILE A 396 -9.47 -17.53 0.71
CA ILE A 396 -9.99 -17.17 -0.63
C ILE A 396 -8.88 -17.32 -1.68
N GLY A 397 -7.70 -16.72 -1.44
CA GLY A 397 -6.57 -16.83 -2.35
C GLY A 397 -6.04 -18.27 -2.47
N GLY A 398 -5.96 -18.99 -1.34
CA GLY A 398 -5.51 -20.37 -1.28
C GLY A 398 -6.42 -21.35 -2.05
N VAL A 399 -7.73 -21.19 -1.93
CA VAL A 399 -8.70 -21.99 -2.71
C VAL A 399 -8.52 -21.79 -4.21
N GLU A 400 -8.26 -20.55 -4.63
CA GLU A 400 -7.97 -20.26 -6.03
C GLU A 400 -6.68 -20.93 -6.52
N LEU A 401 -5.64 -20.95 -5.68
CA LEU A 401 -4.36 -21.60 -6.00
C LEU A 401 -4.45 -23.13 -6.00
N THR A 402 -5.33 -23.71 -5.18
CA THR A 402 -5.45 -25.18 -5.04
C THR A 402 -6.64 -25.76 -5.80
N GLY A 403 -7.59 -24.92 -6.20
CA GLY A 403 -8.82 -25.32 -6.87
C GLY A 403 -8.51 -26.14 -8.14
N ARG A 404 -8.94 -27.39 -8.15
CA ARG A 404 -8.95 -28.24 -9.33
C ARG A 404 -9.73 -27.51 -10.42
N ARG A 405 -9.24 -27.59 -11.63
CA ARG A 405 -9.88 -27.13 -12.87
C ARG A 405 -11.37 -27.51 -12.81
N ASP A 406 -12.23 -26.56 -12.46
CA ASP A 406 -13.65 -26.71 -12.74
C ASP A 406 -13.78 -26.87 -14.25
N GLY A 407 -14.37 -27.98 -14.65
CA GLY A 407 -14.32 -28.48 -16.02
C GLY A 407 -14.78 -27.45 -17.05
N GLY A 408 -13.99 -27.23 -18.03
CA GLY A 408 -14.47 -27.02 -19.39
C GLY A 408 -14.67 -25.60 -19.90
N GLY A 409 -14.34 -24.57 -19.18
CA GLY A 409 -14.23 -23.24 -19.80
C GLY A 409 -12.88 -23.13 -20.54
N ARG A 410 -12.87 -23.25 -21.85
CA ARG A 410 -11.68 -22.97 -22.67
C ARG A 410 -11.21 -21.56 -22.42
N GLU A 411 -10.23 -21.41 -21.53
CA GLU A 411 -9.47 -20.17 -21.42
C GLU A 411 -8.79 -19.94 -22.79
N PRO A 412 -8.91 -18.76 -23.40
CA PRO A 412 -8.27 -18.50 -24.70
C PRO A 412 -6.78 -18.82 -24.57
N ALA A 413 -6.27 -19.58 -25.51
CA ALA A 413 -4.88 -19.98 -25.56
C ALA A 413 -3.98 -18.75 -25.44
N PRO A 414 -2.83 -18.82 -24.75
CA PRO A 414 -1.87 -17.74 -24.73
C PRO A 414 -1.47 -17.42 -26.16
N LEU A 415 -1.47 -16.14 -26.50
CA LEU A 415 -0.99 -15.70 -27.81
C LEU A 415 0.42 -16.21 -28.05
N PRO A 416 0.73 -16.73 -29.26
CA PRO A 416 2.09 -17.08 -29.60
C PRO A 416 2.98 -15.83 -29.42
N ALA A 417 4.09 -16.02 -28.74
CA ALA A 417 5.11 -14.99 -28.56
C ALA A 417 5.54 -14.50 -29.96
N GLY A 418 5.28 -13.21 -30.21
CA GLY A 418 5.87 -12.41 -31.28
C GLY A 418 6.13 -13.14 -32.62
N GLY A 419 5.09 -13.33 -33.41
CA GLY A 419 5.30 -13.54 -34.84
C GLY A 419 5.92 -12.28 -35.41
N THR A 420 7.15 -12.38 -35.89
CA THR A 420 7.77 -11.39 -36.76
C THR A 420 6.81 -11.14 -37.90
N ILE A 421 6.35 -9.90 -38.04
CA ILE A 421 5.63 -9.47 -39.23
C ILE A 421 6.66 -9.53 -40.34
N GLU A 422 6.67 -10.60 -41.11
CA GLU A 422 7.36 -10.62 -42.39
C GLU A 422 6.67 -9.59 -43.28
N GLY A 423 7.40 -8.53 -43.56
CA GLY A 423 6.96 -7.53 -44.54
C GLY A 423 6.79 -8.16 -45.93
N PRO A 424 5.90 -7.61 -46.76
CA PRO A 424 5.73 -8.10 -48.13
C PRO A 424 7.05 -8.03 -48.89
N PRO A 425 7.35 -9.02 -49.76
CA PRO A 425 8.57 -9.01 -50.54
C PRO A 425 8.62 -7.77 -51.46
N PRO A 426 9.81 -7.20 -51.65
CA PRO A 426 9.97 -6.04 -52.54
C PRO A 426 9.64 -6.46 -53.97
N THR A 427 8.75 -5.70 -54.59
CA THR A 427 8.46 -5.75 -56.05
C THR A 427 9.56 -5.09 -56.87
#